data_f4b7399f32eb1e1da66d8650f3e30bf6
#
_entry.id   f4b7399f32eb1e1da66d8650f3e30bf6
#
_cell.length_a   1.000
_cell.length_b   1.000
_cell.length_c   1.000
_cell.angle_alpha   90.00
_cell.angle_beta   90.00
_cell.angle_gamma   90.00
#
_symmetry.space_group_name_H-M   'P 1'
#
loop_
_entity.id
_entity.type
_entity.pdbx_description
1 polymer ?
#
loop_
_entity_poly.entity_id
_entity_poly.type
_entity_poly.pdbx_seq_one_letter_code
_entity_poly.pdbx_strand_id
1 'polypeptide(L)'
;MDRINEWIKSCDNKTSILLATFGIFSSIFISDFFRNKCISIARYMLDKVEFGSILYLFTFSIFIVSLGVGLFYLVKELSPKLSFKNINSGNSLIFFGSIGDKTYDQFKQLIDEEEEENTYRDIIYQIYINSKICADKHMYAKKGIIFSSIGVIGIFFMFVAGWIIIYVNK
;
A
#
# COMPACT_ATOMS: atom_id res chain seq x y z
N MET A 1 7.60 -24.19 -1.29
CA MET A 1 8.11 -22.85 -0.94
C MET A 1 7.91 -21.88 -2.11
N ASP A 2 8.21 -22.29 -3.33
CA ASP A 2 8.14 -21.46 -4.54
C ASP A 2 6.75 -20.85 -4.80
N ARG A 3 5.66 -21.62 -4.66
CA ARG A 3 4.29 -21.09 -4.81
C ARG A 3 3.97 -19.88 -3.91
N ILE A 4 4.44 -19.91 -2.65
CA ILE A 4 4.17 -18.81 -1.71
C ILE A 4 4.98 -17.58 -2.12
N ASN A 5 6.23 -17.76 -2.52
CA ASN A 5 7.09 -16.71 -3.01
C ASN A 5 6.55 -16.08 -4.31
N GLU A 6 5.99 -16.90 -5.21
CA GLU A 6 5.31 -16.43 -6.41
C GLU A 6 4.07 -15.58 -6.09
N TRP A 7 3.27 -15.98 -5.09
CA TRP A 7 2.12 -15.20 -4.65
C TRP A 7 2.53 -13.87 -4.03
N ILE A 8 3.58 -13.83 -3.20
CA ILE A 8 4.14 -12.59 -2.65
C ILE A 8 4.59 -11.69 -3.79
N LYS A 9 5.40 -12.22 -4.73
CA LYS A 9 5.88 -11.48 -5.89
C LYS A 9 4.75 -10.95 -6.78
N SER A 10 3.70 -11.75 -6.97
CA SER A 10 2.52 -11.32 -7.74
C SER A 10 1.77 -10.18 -7.04
N CYS A 11 1.68 -10.20 -5.70
CA CYS A 11 1.08 -9.13 -4.93
C CYS A 11 1.90 -7.84 -5.07
N ASP A 12 3.22 -7.92 -4.86
CA ASP A 12 4.15 -6.80 -4.98
C ASP A 12 4.10 -6.16 -6.38
N ASN A 13 4.09 -6.98 -7.43
CA ASN A 13 3.99 -6.50 -8.81
C ASN A 13 2.69 -5.75 -9.07
N LYS A 14 1.55 -6.28 -8.62
CA LYS A 14 0.25 -5.61 -8.77
C LYS A 14 0.21 -4.29 -8.03
N THR A 15 0.71 -4.25 -6.81
CA THR A 15 0.78 -3.02 -6.00
C THR A 15 1.70 -1.99 -6.63
N SER A 16 2.85 -2.39 -7.16
CA SER A 16 3.79 -1.51 -7.84
C SER A 16 3.18 -0.88 -9.10
N ILE A 17 2.45 -1.67 -9.90
CA ILE A 17 1.73 -1.17 -11.09
C ILE A 17 0.66 -0.15 -10.66
N LEU A 18 -0.10 -0.43 -9.61
CA LEU A 18 -1.10 0.48 -9.08
C LEU A 18 -0.48 1.80 -8.60
N LEU A 19 0.62 1.74 -7.84
CA LEU A 19 1.31 2.95 -7.40
C LEU A 19 1.87 3.77 -8.56
N ALA A 20 2.43 3.12 -9.58
CA ALA A 20 2.88 3.80 -10.80
C ALA A 20 1.71 4.49 -11.51
N THR A 21 0.56 3.81 -11.62
CA THR A 21 -0.66 4.37 -12.20
C THR A 21 -1.15 5.58 -11.39
N PHE A 22 -1.16 5.51 -10.06
CA PHE A 22 -1.49 6.67 -9.22
C PHE A 22 -0.49 7.82 -9.37
N GLY A 23 0.80 7.53 -9.59
CA GLY A 23 1.81 8.55 -9.93
C GLY A 23 1.47 9.32 -11.20
N ILE A 24 1.03 8.61 -12.25
CA ILE A 24 0.58 9.23 -13.51
C ILE A 24 -0.68 10.08 -13.27
N PHE A 25 -1.68 9.54 -12.56
CA PHE A 25 -2.87 10.33 -12.24
C PHE A 25 -2.56 11.57 -11.40
N SER A 26 -1.61 11.46 -10.47
CA SER A 26 -1.19 12.61 -9.64
C SER A 26 -0.64 13.75 -10.50
N SER A 27 0.03 13.48 -11.60
CA SER A 27 0.53 14.52 -12.51
C SER A 27 -0.60 15.31 -13.17
N ILE A 28 -1.75 14.65 -13.43
CA ILE A 28 -2.95 15.32 -13.97
C ILE A 28 -3.55 16.25 -12.90
N PHE A 29 -3.62 15.81 -11.64
CA PHE A 29 -4.14 16.63 -10.54
C PHE A 29 -3.27 17.85 -10.22
N ILE A 30 -1.97 17.75 -10.48
CA ILE A 30 -1.01 18.87 -10.28
C ILE A 30 -1.04 19.85 -11.46
N SER A 31 -1.62 19.47 -12.61
CA SER A 31 -1.68 20.33 -13.78
C SER A 31 -2.37 21.68 -13.47
N ASP A 32 -1.90 22.75 -14.09
CA ASP A 32 -2.44 24.09 -13.90
C ASP A 32 -3.94 24.18 -14.21
N PHE A 33 -4.39 23.44 -15.20
CA PHE A 33 -5.80 23.38 -15.57
C PHE A 33 -6.65 22.84 -14.42
N PHE A 34 -6.29 21.68 -13.88
CA PHE A 34 -7.05 21.05 -12.80
C PHE A 34 -6.98 21.87 -11.52
N ARG A 35 -5.78 22.32 -11.14
CA ARG A 35 -5.55 23.15 -9.95
C ARG A 35 -6.38 24.43 -9.98
N ASN A 36 -6.36 25.17 -11.08
CA ASN A 36 -7.09 26.44 -11.21
C ASN A 36 -8.61 26.22 -11.15
N LYS A 37 -9.11 25.13 -11.71
CA LYS A 37 -10.53 24.75 -11.60
C LYS A 37 -10.91 24.37 -10.17
N CYS A 38 -10.10 23.57 -9.47
CA CYS A 38 -10.33 23.24 -8.07
C CYS A 38 -10.33 24.49 -7.17
N ILE A 39 -9.40 25.40 -7.37
CA ILE A 39 -9.35 26.69 -6.64
C ILE A 39 -10.60 27.52 -6.92
N SER A 40 -11.06 27.57 -8.16
CA SER A 40 -12.29 28.31 -8.50
C SER A 40 -13.53 27.70 -7.84
N ILE A 41 -13.63 26.36 -7.80
CA ILE A 41 -14.72 25.65 -7.11
C ILE A 41 -14.67 25.93 -5.61
N ALA A 42 -13.49 25.79 -4.99
CA ALA A 42 -13.31 26.03 -3.57
C ALA A 42 -13.67 27.47 -3.19
N ARG A 43 -13.20 28.46 -3.96
CA ARG A 43 -13.52 29.87 -3.73
C ARG A 43 -15.02 30.13 -3.84
N TYR A 44 -15.67 29.65 -4.88
CA TYR A 44 -17.11 29.78 -5.06
C TYR A 44 -17.90 29.19 -3.86
N MET A 45 -17.49 28.00 -3.36
CA MET A 45 -18.13 27.38 -2.20
C MET A 45 -17.87 28.11 -0.89
N LEU A 46 -16.72 28.79 -0.77
CA LEU A 46 -16.38 29.59 0.42
C LEU A 46 -17.04 30.96 0.41
N ASP A 47 -17.27 31.57 -0.77
CA ASP A 47 -17.94 32.87 -0.91
C ASP A 47 -19.46 32.74 -0.63
N LYS A 48 -20.05 31.59 -1.00
CA LYS A 48 -21.44 31.24 -0.67
C LYS A 48 -21.49 30.24 0.48
N VAL A 49 -21.37 30.73 1.73
CA VAL A 49 -21.41 29.88 2.94
C VAL A 49 -22.85 29.43 3.18
N GLU A 50 -23.31 28.47 2.40
CA GLU A 50 -24.58 27.78 2.59
C GLU A 50 -24.31 26.36 3.12
N PHE A 51 -25.31 25.73 3.74
CA PHE A 51 -25.18 24.35 4.22
C PHE A 51 -24.69 23.38 3.13
N GLY A 52 -25.16 23.55 1.88
CA GLY A 52 -24.71 22.75 0.73
C GLY A 52 -23.22 22.91 0.41
N SER A 53 -22.67 24.10 0.53
CA SER A 53 -21.24 24.38 0.30
C SER A 53 -20.37 23.72 1.37
N ILE A 54 -20.79 23.78 2.62
CA ILE A 54 -20.08 23.13 3.74
C ILE A 54 -20.08 21.61 3.55
N LEU A 55 -21.24 21.04 3.23
CA LEU A 55 -21.39 19.59 2.98
C LEU A 55 -20.53 19.15 1.80
N TYR A 56 -20.46 19.93 0.73
CA TYR A 56 -19.62 19.66 -0.43
C TYR A 56 -18.13 19.60 -0.05
N LEU A 57 -17.61 20.62 0.64
CA LEU A 57 -16.21 20.68 1.04
C LEU A 57 -15.84 19.55 2.02
N PHE A 58 -16.75 19.24 2.95
CA PHE A 58 -16.57 18.14 3.89
C PHE A 58 -16.48 16.78 3.17
N THR A 59 -17.41 16.50 2.27
CA THR A 59 -17.44 15.26 1.49
C THR A 59 -16.20 15.15 0.59
N PHE A 60 -15.80 16.26 -0.06
CA PHE A 60 -14.58 16.29 -0.86
C PHE A 60 -13.32 15.96 -0.03
N SER A 61 -13.24 16.51 1.19
CA SER A 61 -12.13 16.21 2.12
C SER A 61 -12.09 14.73 2.52
N ILE A 62 -13.25 14.08 2.72
CA ILE A 62 -13.33 12.65 3.02
C ILE A 62 -12.72 11.82 1.90
N PHE A 63 -12.99 12.15 0.62
CA PHE A 63 -12.41 11.40 -0.50
C PHE A 63 -10.89 11.61 -0.63
N ILE A 64 -10.39 12.81 -0.34
CA ILE A 64 -8.94 13.06 -0.29
C ILE A 64 -8.28 12.22 0.81
N VAL A 65 -8.87 12.18 2.01
CA VAL A 65 -8.36 11.36 3.12
C VAL A 65 -8.42 9.88 2.77
N SER A 66 -9.52 9.43 2.14
CA SER A 66 -9.66 8.03 1.67
C SER A 66 -8.54 7.66 0.70
N LEU A 67 -8.23 8.51 -0.27
CA LEU A 67 -7.12 8.31 -1.21
C LEU A 67 -5.78 8.20 -0.47
N GLY A 68 -5.50 9.13 0.46
CA GLY A 68 -4.28 9.11 1.27
C GLY A 68 -4.13 7.82 2.09
N VAL A 69 -5.20 7.38 2.74
CA VAL A 69 -5.24 6.11 3.48
C VAL A 69 -5.00 4.92 2.56
N GLY A 70 -5.61 4.92 1.36
CA GLY A 70 -5.40 3.88 0.35
C GLY A 70 -3.94 3.77 -0.08
N LEU A 71 -3.31 4.89 -0.43
CA LEU A 71 -1.90 4.96 -0.81
C LEU A 71 -0.99 4.51 0.34
N PHE A 72 -1.29 4.91 1.58
CA PHE A 72 -0.55 4.45 2.75
C PHE A 72 -0.56 2.93 2.89
N TYR A 73 -1.71 2.27 2.69
CA TYR A 73 -1.80 0.81 2.73
C TYR A 73 -1.03 0.13 1.59
N LEU A 74 -1.03 0.71 0.36
CA LEU A 74 -0.26 0.18 -0.76
C LEU A 74 1.26 0.29 -0.50
N VAL A 75 1.73 1.41 0.04
CA VAL A 75 3.14 1.57 0.43
C VAL A 75 3.51 0.60 1.56
N LYS A 76 2.62 0.44 2.55
CA LYS A 76 2.83 -0.50 3.66
C LYS A 76 2.89 -1.95 3.19
N GLU A 77 2.17 -2.31 2.16
CA GLU A 77 2.23 -3.64 1.54
C GLU A 77 3.62 -3.91 0.94
N LEU A 78 4.20 -2.95 0.21
CA LEU A 78 5.53 -3.07 -0.40
C LEU A 78 6.67 -3.05 0.63
N SER A 79 6.42 -2.53 1.84
CA SER A 79 7.44 -2.45 2.87
C SER A 79 7.91 -3.84 3.30
N PRO A 80 9.23 -4.11 3.31
CA PRO A 80 9.75 -5.42 3.67
C PRO A 80 9.45 -5.74 5.14
N LYS A 81 8.92 -6.95 5.38
CA LYS A 81 8.72 -7.50 6.72
C LYS A 81 9.87 -8.46 7.03
N LEU A 82 10.90 -7.95 7.70
CA LEU A 82 12.11 -8.72 8.01
C LEU A 82 12.06 -9.46 9.36
N SER A 83 11.07 -9.16 10.21
CA SER A 83 11.03 -9.70 11.56
C SER A 83 9.62 -9.95 12.06
N PHE A 84 9.35 -11.15 12.51
CA PHE A 84 8.25 -11.45 13.41
C PHE A 84 8.79 -11.48 14.85
N LYS A 85 8.40 -10.53 15.66
CA LYS A 85 8.94 -10.21 17.00
C LYS A 85 8.93 -11.34 18.03
N ASN A 86 8.38 -12.53 17.72
CA ASN A 86 8.16 -13.62 18.67
C ASN A 86 8.75 -14.95 18.25
N ILE A 87 9.70 -15.00 17.31
CA ILE A 87 10.13 -16.27 16.78
C ILE A 87 11.65 -16.28 16.70
N ASN A 88 12.27 -17.30 17.31
CA ASN A 88 13.70 -17.58 17.30
C ASN A 88 14.25 -17.78 15.87
N SER A 89 14.20 -16.71 15.05
CA SER A 89 14.78 -16.70 13.70
C SER A 89 16.32 -16.65 13.73
N GLY A 90 16.91 -16.53 14.93
CA GLY A 90 18.36 -16.35 15.08
C GLY A 90 19.21 -17.55 14.63
N ASN A 91 18.62 -18.74 14.54
CA ASN A 91 19.34 -19.98 14.19
C ASN A 91 18.95 -20.58 12.84
N SER A 92 18.06 -19.95 12.06
CA SER A 92 17.72 -20.48 10.74
C SER A 92 18.93 -20.46 9.79
N LEU A 93 19.18 -21.57 9.14
CA LEU A 93 20.22 -21.71 8.11
C LEU A 93 19.69 -21.48 6.68
N ILE A 94 18.39 -21.16 6.55
CA ILE A 94 17.72 -20.91 5.28
C ILE A 94 17.29 -19.45 5.14
N PHE A 95 17.06 -18.74 6.27
CA PHE A 95 16.63 -17.35 6.26
C PHE A 95 17.82 -16.40 6.04
N PHE A 96 17.76 -15.59 4.99
CA PHE A 96 18.85 -14.67 4.60
C PHE A 96 19.27 -13.70 5.73
N GLY A 97 18.33 -13.25 6.57
CA GLY A 97 18.62 -12.34 7.68
C GLY A 97 19.50 -13.01 8.73
N SER A 98 19.18 -14.25 9.13
CA SER A 98 20.00 -14.99 10.10
C SER A 98 21.32 -15.47 9.52
N ILE A 99 21.41 -15.69 8.21
CA ILE A 99 22.66 -16.00 7.52
C ILE A 99 23.57 -14.77 7.46
N GLY A 100 22.99 -13.61 7.12
CA GLY A 100 23.71 -12.35 7.01
C GLY A 100 24.35 -11.85 8.31
N ASP A 101 23.82 -12.27 9.46
CA ASP A 101 24.34 -11.94 10.79
C ASP A 101 25.54 -12.81 11.21
N LYS A 102 25.91 -13.85 10.40
CA LYS A 102 26.99 -14.81 10.70
C LYS A 102 28.20 -14.58 9.82
N THR A 103 29.38 -14.92 10.34
CA THR A 103 30.57 -15.05 9.50
C THR A 103 30.52 -16.34 8.68
N TYR A 104 31.27 -16.39 7.59
CA TYR A 104 31.34 -17.60 6.74
C TYR A 104 31.70 -18.87 7.52
N ASP A 105 32.68 -18.76 8.43
CA ASP A 105 33.17 -19.91 9.21
C ASP A 105 32.09 -20.39 10.21
N GLN A 106 31.38 -19.46 10.86
CA GLN A 106 30.26 -19.79 11.74
C GLN A 106 29.11 -20.46 10.97
N PHE A 107 28.79 -19.92 9.80
CA PHE A 107 27.72 -20.51 8.96
C PHE A 107 28.09 -21.91 8.48
N LYS A 108 29.34 -22.10 8.02
CA LYS A 108 29.84 -23.40 7.58
C LYS A 108 29.86 -24.43 8.69
N GLN A 109 30.33 -24.08 9.88
CA GLN A 109 30.31 -24.96 11.04
C GLN A 109 28.91 -25.42 11.38
N LEU A 110 27.91 -24.49 11.39
CA LEU A 110 26.53 -24.81 11.67
C LEU A 110 25.91 -25.74 10.62
N ILE A 111 26.28 -25.61 9.33
CA ILE A 111 25.84 -26.54 8.29
C ILE A 111 26.45 -27.92 8.48
N ASP A 112 27.75 -28.00 8.83
CA ASP A 112 28.45 -29.28 9.01
C ASP A 112 27.92 -30.06 10.25
N GLU A 113 27.38 -29.35 11.25
CA GLU A 113 26.80 -29.91 12.48
C GLU A 113 25.26 -30.14 12.38
N GLU A 114 24.61 -29.69 11.27
CA GLU A 114 23.13 -29.71 11.15
C GLU A 114 22.59 -31.10 10.89
N GLU A 115 21.57 -31.49 11.66
CA GLU A 115 20.82 -32.73 11.48
C GLU A 115 19.68 -32.54 10.47
N GLU A 116 19.36 -33.55 9.66
CA GLU A 116 18.27 -33.53 8.68
C GLU A 116 16.92 -33.14 9.29
N GLU A 117 16.64 -33.57 10.53
CA GLU A 117 15.38 -33.23 11.23
C GLU A 117 15.28 -31.72 11.53
N ASN A 118 16.38 -31.06 11.88
CA ASN A 118 16.40 -29.64 12.15
C ASN A 118 16.24 -28.83 10.86
N THR A 119 16.90 -29.25 9.78
CA THR A 119 16.70 -28.67 8.43
C THR A 119 15.23 -28.76 8.01
N TYR A 120 14.57 -29.91 8.22
CA TYR A 120 13.17 -30.08 7.89
C TYR A 120 12.26 -29.17 8.72
N ARG A 121 12.52 -29.03 10.01
CA ARG A 121 11.80 -28.10 10.90
C ARG A 121 11.97 -26.64 10.45
N ASP A 122 13.18 -26.25 10.06
CA ASP A 122 13.46 -24.90 9.56
C ASP A 122 12.69 -24.62 8.26
N ILE A 123 12.63 -25.55 7.33
CA ILE A 123 11.83 -25.44 6.10
C ILE A 123 10.34 -25.24 6.42
N ILE A 124 9.75 -26.07 7.29
CA ILE A 124 8.36 -25.94 7.70
C ILE A 124 8.10 -24.55 8.29
N TYR A 125 9.02 -24.13 9.14
CA TYR A 125 8.94 -22.84 9.78
C TYR A 125 8.98 -21.69 8.76
N GLN A 126 9.89 -21.72 7.78
CA GLN A 126 9.97 -20.71 6.72
C GLN A 126 8.70 -20.72 5.85
N ILE A 127 8.11 -21.87 5.56
CA ILE A 127 6.82 -21.96 4.86
C ILE A 127 5.73 -21.25 5.66
N TYR A 128 5.66 -21.48 6.97
CA TYR A 128 4.67 -20.85 7.84
C TYR A 128 4.83 -19.32 7.89
N ILE A 129 6.05 -18.82 8.07
CA ILE A 129 6.34 -17.38 8.09
C ILE A 129 6.00 -16.72 6.76
N ASN A 130 6.46 -17.29 5.64
CA ASN A 130 6.17 -16.74 4.32
C ASN A 130 4.68 -16.75 4.01
N SER A 131 3.93 -17.74 4.49
CA SER A 131 2.48 -17.78 4.37
C SER A 131 1.81 -16.63 5.14
N LYS A 132 2.28 -16.32 6.34
CA LYS A 132 1.80 -15.16 7.11
C LYS A 132 2.13 -13.83 6.43
N ILE A 133 3.36 -13.69 5.93
CA ILE A 133 3.76 -12.49 5.16
C ILE A 133 2.84 -12.33 3.96
N CYS A 134 2.59 -13.40 3.21
CA CYS A 134 1.70 -13.41 2.05
C CYS A 134 0.29 -12.94 2.41
N ALA A 135 -0.30 -13.52 3.47
CA ALA A 135 -1.64 -13.17 3.94
C ALA A 135 -1.74 -11.69 4.34
N ASP A 136 -0.76 -11.18 5.08
CA ASP A 136 -0.71 -9.77 5.48
C ASP A 136 -0.58 -8.83 4.28
N LYS A 137 0.30 -9.16 3.31
CA LYS A 137 0.46 -8.38 2.08
C LYS A 137 -0.84 -8.30 1.30
N HIS A 138 -1.52 -9.42 1.09
CA HIS A 138 -2.83 -9.45 0.44
C HIS A 138 -3.89 -8.62 1.19
N MET A 139 -3.88 -8.64 2.52
CA MET A 139 -4.80 -7.83 3.33
C MET A 139 -4.53 -6.32 3.12
N TYR A 140 -3.26 -5.89 3.15
CA TYR A 140 -2.91 -4.48 2.93
C TYR A 140 -3.19 -4.05 1.48
N ALA A 141 -2.84 -4.87 0.49
CA ALA A 141 -3.16 -4.62 -0.90
C ALA A 141 -4.67 -4.42 -1.11
N LYS A 142 -5.51 -5.33 -0.57
CA LYS A 142 -6.97 -5.22 -0.65
C LYS A 142 -7.49 -3.92 -0.04
N LYS A 143 -7.04 -3.55 1.17
CA LYS A 143 -7.44 -2.29 1.80
C LYS A 143 -6.96 -1.09 0.97
N GLY A 144 -5.72 -1.11 0.50
CA GLY A 144 -5.16 -0.07 -0.33
C GLY A 144 -5.96 0.16 -1.60
N ILE A 145 -6.29 -0.91 -2.33
CA ILE A 145 -7.11 -0.84 -3.55
C ILE A 145 -8.49 -0.25 -3.26
N ILE A 146 -9.19 -0.73 -2.24
CA ILE A 146 -10.54 -0.26 -1.92
C ILE A 146 -10.54 1.24 -1.59
N PHE A 147 -9.70 1.68 -0.63
CA PHE A 147 -9.69 3.07 -0.21
C PHE A 147 -9.20 4.02 -1.30
N SER A 148 -8.18 3.64 -2.08
CA SER A 148 -7.71 4.47 -3.18
C SER A 148 -8.72 4.56 -4.32
N SER A 149 -9.42 3.47 -4.66
CA SER A 149 -10.47 3.49 -5.67
C SER A 149 -11.64 4.37 -5.26
N ILE A 150 -12.11 4.27 -4.01
CA ILE A 150 -13.17 5.14 -3.46
C ILE A 150 -12.71 6.61 -3.52
N GLY A 151 -11.46 6.89 -3.12
CA GLY A 151 -10.91 8.24 -3.15
C GLY A 151 -10.86 8.82 -4.56
N VAL A 152 -10.29 8.10 -5.53
CA VAL A 152 -10.18 8.57 -6.92
C VAL A 152 -11.55 8.81 -7.56
N ILE A 153 -12.45 7.83 -7.45
CA ILE A 153 -13.80 7.92 -8.02
C ILE A 153 -14.56 9.07 -7.36
N GLY A 154 -14.49 9.17 -6.03
CA GLY A 154 -15.17 10.25 -5.28
C GLY A 154 -14.65 11.63 -5.65
N ILE A 155 -13.33 11.83 -5.74
CA ILE A 155 -12.73 13.11 -6.17
C ILE A 155 -13.20 13.48 -7.59
N PHE A 156 -13.23 12.51 -8.50
CA PHE A 156 -13.69 12.74 -9.88
C PHE A 156 -15.16 13.20 -9.91
N PHE A 157 -16.05 12.50 -9.22
CA PHE A 157 -17.47 12.88 -9.16
C PHE A 157 -17.68 14.25 -8.52
N MET A 158 -16.97 14.55 -7.41
CA MET A 158 -17.06 15.84 -6.76
C MET A 158 -16.52 16.97 -7.64
N PHE A 159 -15.45 16.72 -8.38
CA PHE A 159 -14.92 17.70 -9.34
C PHE A 159 -15.95 18.03 -10.43
N VAL A 160 -16.57 17.02 -11.03
CA VAL A 160 -17.62 17.21 -12.05
C VAL A 160 -18.82 17.93 -11.47
N ALA A 161 -19.30 17.54 -10.29
CA ALA A 161 -20.41 18.18 -9.61
C ALA A 161 -20.11 19.67 -9.30
N GLY A 162 -18.93 19.98 -8.78
CA GLY A 162 -18.51 21.35 -8.50
C GLY A 162 -18.45 22.21 -9.77
N TRP A 163 -17.98 21.64 -10.88
CA TRP A 163 -17.98 22.34 -12.16
C TRP A 163 -19.40 22.64 -12.67
N ILE A 164 -20.30 21.68 -12.58
CA ILE A 164 -21.72 21.86 -12.96
C ILE A 164 -22.38 22.95 -12.10
N ILE A 165 -22.16 22.94 -10.78
CA ILE A 165 -22.72 23.94 -9.86
C ILE A 165 -22.28 25.35 -10.26
N ILE A 166 -21.01 25.56 -10.56
CA ILE A 166 -20.53 26.87 -10.99
C ILE A 166 -21.14 27.27 -12.34
N TYR A 167 -21.28 26.32 -13.25
CA TYR A 167 -21.83 26.60 -14.60
C TYR A 167 -23.29 27.01 -14.57
N VAL A 168 -24.10 26.34 -13.74
CA VAL A 168 -25.55 26.60 -13.60
C VAL A 168 -25.84 27.91 -12.85
N ASN A 169 -24.95 28.31 -11.92
CA ASN A 169 -25.14 29.50 -11.09
C ASN A 169 -24.37 30.75 -11.60
N LYS A 170 -23.83 30.69 -12.79
CA LYS A 170 -23.17 31.80 -13.47
C LYS A 170 -24.09 32.51 -14.44
#